data_0595083724520de6e68b172318f6a6a1
#
_entry.id   0595083724520de6e68b172318f6a6a1
#
_cell.length_a   1.000
_cell.length_b   1.000
_cell.length_c   1.000
_cell.angle_alpha   90.00
_cell.angle_beta   90.00
_cell.angle_gamma   90.00
#
_symmetry.space_group_name_H-M   'P 1'
#
loop_
_entity.id
_entity.type
_entity.pdbx_description
1 polymer ?
#
loop_
_entity_poly.entity_id
_entity_poly.type
_entity_poly.pdbx_seq_one_letter_code
_entity_poly.pdbx_strand_id
1 'polypeptide(L)'
;FMLCIFPGMKKLFPVLLLIPVTVCGLLSGCGGGSVKSGDDGNTSLSGQQVSLFEGGSILFQLQFSGQDVDVIRMDTRAVYDGVYTYRFNSGENAGVLNIAPAANSSSACTMANVNIAFDDAGRNAGVITSGTITETGLDLDPAIDGVPRSMAGWTCRVHRN
;
A
#
# COMPACT_ATOMS: atom_id res chain seq x y z
N PHE A 1 -2.84 -63.32 -0.79
CA PHE A 1 -2.52 -64.08 -2.02
C PHE A 1 -2.83 -63.17 -3.22
N MET A 2 -1.89 -62.52 -3.78
CA MET A 2 -1.55 -62.56 -5.19
C MET A 2 -0.50 -61.50 -5.47
N LEU A 3 0.70 -62.03 -5.63
CA LEU A 3 1.91 -61.31 -6.00
C LEU A 3 1.83 -61.05 -7.52
N CYS A 4 1.92 -59.82 -7.98
CA CYS A 4 2.21 -59.52 -9.37
C CYS A 4 3.49 -58.73 -9.45
N ILE A 5 4.54 -59.47 -9.75
CA ILE A 5 5.86 -59.01 -10.16
C ILE A 5 5.75 -58.57 -11.62
N PHE A 6 6.13 -57.37 -11.95
CA PHE A 6 6.49 -57.03 -13.33
C PHE A 6 7.97 -56.62 -13.41
N PRO A 7 8.75 -57.40 -14.18
CA PRO A 7 10.10 -57.01 -14.54
C PRO A 7 10.11 -56.33 -15.91
N GLY A 8 11.04 -55.44 -16.10
CA GLY A 8 11.38 -55.02 -17.47
C GLY A 8 11.72 -53.55 -17.56
N MET A 9 12.92 -53.20 -17.12
CA MET A 9 14.06 -52.94 -18.01
C MET A 9 13.74 -52.12 -19.27
N LYS A 10 14.25 -50.90 -19.35
CA LYS A 10 15.26 -50.59 -20.35
C LYS A 10 15.91 -49.23 -20.11
N LYS A 11 17.22 -49.27 -19.98
CA LYS A 11 18.14 -48.15 -20.04
C LYS A 11 17.91 -47.36 -21.33
N LEU A 12 17.81 -46.06 -21.23
CA LEU A 12 18.08 -45.17 -22.37
C LEU A 12 18.62 -43.84 -21.86
N PHE A 13 19.88 -43.66 -22.03
CA PHE A 13 20.76 -42.55 -22.34
C PHE A 13 20.39 -41.14 -21.76
N PRO A 14 21.35 -40.55 -21.08
CA PRO A 14 21.33 -39.13 -20.83
C PRO A 14 21.75 -38.40 -22.12
N VAL A 15 20.80 -37.78 -22.77
CA VAL A 15 21.12 -36.74 -23.76
C VAL A 15 21.54 -35.52 -22.99
N LEU A 16 22.83 -35.34 -22.90
CA LEU A 16 23.50 -34.13 -22.43
C LEU A 16 23.23 -33.03 -23.46
N LEU A 17 22.15 -32.27 -23.27
CA LEU A 17 21.86 -31.10 -24.07
C LEU A 17 22.64 -29.93 -23.48
N LEU A 18 23.86 -29.75 -24.03
CA LEU A 18 24.68 -28.56 -23.84
C LEU A 18 23.93 -27.36 -24.49
N ILE A 19 23.20 -26.60 -23.68
CA ILE A 19 22.69 -25.30 -24.11
C ILE A 19 23.82 -24.29 -23.91
N PRO A 20 24.31 -23.67 -24.96
CA PRO A 20 25.25 -22.57 -24.81
C PRO A 20 24.52 -21.41 -24.13
N VAL A 21 24.95 -21.08 -22.94
CA VAL A 21 24.56 -19.82 -22.28
C VAL A 21 25.19 -18.69 -23.05
N THR A 22 24.46 -18.17 -24.01
CA THR A 22 24.78 -16.91 -24.65
C THR A 22 24.51 -15.82 -23.64
N VAL A 23 25.55 -15.39 -22.95
CA VAL A 23 25.53 -14.16 -22.16
C VAL A 23 25.43 -13.00 -23.14
N CYS A 24 24.21 -12.67 -23.56
CA CYS A 24 23.93 -11.37 -24.14
C CYS A 24 23.96 -10.33 -23.05
N GLY A 25 25.12 -9.77 -22.84
CA GLY A 25 25.30 -8.51 -22.13
C GLY A 25 24.58 -7.40 -22.89
N LEU A 26 23.28 -7.29 -22.71
CA LEU A 26 22.56 -6.08 -23.01
C LEU A 26 22.75 -5.14 -21.84
N LEU A 27 23.80 -4.37 -21.90
CA LEU A 27 23.88 -3.04 -21.32
C LEU A 27 22.77 -2.20 -21.98
N SER A 28 21.52 -2.50 -21.67
CA SER A 28 20.47 -1.53 -21.79
C SER A 28 20.79 -0.45 -20.76
N GLY A 29 21.55 0.52 -21.21
CA GLY A 29 21.53 1.83 -20.60
C GLY A 29 20.10 2.30 -20.61
N CYS A 30 19.36 1.93 -19.55
CA CYS A 30 18.18 2.63 -19.17
C CYS A 30 18.67 4.04 -18.84
N GLY A 31 18.71 4.87 -19.86
CA GLY A 31 18.73 6.30 -19.71
C GLY A 31 17.48 6.64 -18.95
N GLY A 32 17.53 6.43 -17.63
CA GLY A 32 16.62 7.02 -16.69
C GLY A 32 16.78 8.51 -16.93
N GLY A 33 15.90 9.06 -17.77
CA GLY A 33 15.65 10.47 -17.76
C GLY A 33 15.38 10.80 -16.31
N SER A 34 16.39 11.35 -15.65
CA SER A 34 16.25 12.04 -14.39
C SER A 34 15.27 13.15 -14.71
N VAL A 35 13.98 12.85 -14.59
CA VAL A 35 13.01 13.88 -14.33
C VAL A 35 13.59 14.50 -13.06
N LYS A 36 14.21 15.67 -13.20
CA LYS A 36 14.43 16.57 -12.09
C LYS A 36 13.05 16.90 -11.58
N SER A 37 12.52 16.03 -10.75
CA SER A 37 11.50 16.32 -9.78
C SER A 37 12.11 17.50 -9.03
N GLY A 38 11.59 18.69 -9.26
CA GLY A 38 11.93 19.82 -8.42
C GLY A 38 11.79 19.33 -7.00
N ASP A 39 12.70 19.70 -6.15
CA ASP A 39 12.92 19.30 -4.76
C ASP A 39 11.60 19.14 -3.97
N ASP A 40 10.89 18.08 -4.28
CA ASP A 40 9.59 17.71 -3.70
C ASP A 40 9.89 16.97 -2.42
N GLY A 41 10.37 17.71 -1.47
CA GLY A 41 10.72 17.21 -0.15
C GLY A 41 9.72 16.18 0.32
N ASN A 42 10.21 14.96 0.51
CA ASN A 42 9.56 13.81 1.08
C ASN A 42 8.28 13.33 0.35
N THR A 43 8.47 12.59 -0.73
CA THR A 43 7.42 11.83 -1.41
C THR A 43 7.02 10.55 -0.65
N SER A 44 7.65 10.26 0.49
CA SER A 44 7.38 9.10 1.33
C SER A 44 6.80 9.52 2.67
N LEU A 45 5.82 8.77 3.15
CA LEU A 45 5.28 8.89 4.50
C LEU A 45 5.97 7.95 5.50
N SER A 46 6.97 7.17 5.05
CA SER A 46 7.69 6.22 5.91
C SER A 46 8.27 6.90 7.16
N GLY A 47 8.06 6.29 8.32
CA GLY A 47 8.46 6.81 9.62
C GLY A 47 7.56 7.92 10.16
N GLN A 48 6.48 8.26 9.46
CA GLN A 48 5.52 9.28 9.90
C GLN A 48 4.24 8.63 10.46
N GLN A 49 3.52 9.43 11.21
CA GLN A 49 2.19 9.10 11.69
C GLN A 49 1.20 10.14 11.19
N VAL A 50 0.04 9.70 10.72
CA VAL A 50 -1.03 10.60 10.27
C VAL A 50 -2.29 10.32 11.06
N SER A 51 -2.86 11.34 11.69
CA SER A 51 -4.16 11.27 12.35
C SER A 51 -5.24 11.81 11.41
N LEU A 52 -6.32 11.05 11.22
CA LEU A 52 -7.48 11.43 10.42
C LEU A 52 -8.66 11.77 11.34
N PHE A 53 -9.30 12.89 11.08
CA PHE A 53 -10.37 13.43 11.92
C PHE A 53 -11.66 13.52 11.10
N GLU A 54 -12.74 13.03 11.68
CA GLU A 54 -14.11 13.23 11.21
C GLU A 54 -14.87 14.02 12.27
N GLY A 55 -15.48 15.15 11.90
CA GLY A 55 -16.23 15.99 12.84
C GLY A 55 -15.41 16.48 14.05
N GLY A 56 -14.09 16.59 13.91
CA GLY A 56 -13.18 17.03 14.97
C GLY A 56 -12.66 15.93 15.90
N SER A 57 -13.15 14.70 15.79
CA SER A 57 -12.66 13.54 16.55
C SER A 57 -11.67 12.72 15.72
N ILE A 58 -10.60 12.21 16.36
CA ILE A 58 -9.68 11.29 15.70
C ILE A 58 -10.41 9.96 15.48
N LEU A 59 -10.61 9.58 14.22
CA LEU A 59 -11.23 8.32 13.88
C LEU A 59 -10.20 7.26 13.49
N PHE A 60 -9.16 7.65 12.76
CA PHE A 60 -8.06 6.75 12.38
C PHE A 60 -6.70 7.36 12.68
N GLN A 61 -5.76 6.48 12.96
CA GLN A 61 -4.34 6.78 13.07
C GLN A 61 -3.58 5.85 12.10
N LEU A 62 -2.77 6.43 11.23
CA LEU A 62 -1.97 5.71 10.25
C LEU A 62 -0.52 5.75 10.71
N GLN A 63 0.15 4.60 10.78
CA GLN A 63 1.56 4.50 11.10
C GLN A 63 2.29 3.89 9.91
N PHE A 64 3.20 4.64 9.31
CA PHE A 64 3.88 4.26 8.08
C PHE A 64 5.28 3.72 8.35
N SER A 65 5.62 2.54 7.80
CA SER A 65 6.93 1.91 7.91
C SER A 65 7.34 1.30 6.57
N GLY A 66 8.36 1.86 5.92
CA GLY A 66 8.74 1.43 4.58
C GLY A 66 7.61 1.65 3.57
N GLN A 67 7.06 0.57 3.04
CA GLN A 67 5.88 0.57 2.17
C GLN A 67 4.60 0.09 2.90
N ASP A 68 4.73 -0.31 4.14
CA ASP A 68 3.64 -0.82 4.96
C ASP A 68 2.98 0.30 5.75
N VAL A 69 1.74 0.07 6.14
CA VAL A 69 0.97 0.97 6.98
C VAL A 69 0.06 0.19 7.92
N ASP A 70 0.09 0.55 9.19
CA ASP A 70 -0.90 0.12 10.17
C ASP A 70 -1.99 1.20 10.23
N VAL A 71 -3.22 0.80 9.92
CA VAL A 71 -4.41 1.65 10.04
C VAL A 71 -5.11 1.31 11.35
N ILE A 72 -5.04 2.19 12.31
CA ILE A 72 -5.60 1.99 13.65
C ILE A 72 -6.90 2.76 13.75
N ARG A 73 -8.00 2.07 13.96
CA ARG A 73 -9.29 2.67 14.23
C ARG A 73 -9.39 3.01 15.71
N MET A 74 -9.59 4.29 16.03
CA MET A 74 -9.40 4.80 17.40
C MET A 74 -10.54 4.48 18.37
N ASP A 75 -11.77 4.32 17.87
CA ASP A 75 -12.95 4.00 18.69
C ASP A 75 -12.99 2.52 19.13
N THR A 76 -12.60 1.60 18.24
CA THR A 76 -12.59 0.15 18.49
C THR A 76 -11.20 -0.41 18.81
N ARG A 77 -10.14 0.34 18.52
CA ARG A 77 -8.74 -0.09 18.57
C ARG A 77 -8.42 -1.24 17.59
N ALA A 78 -9.26 -1.43 16.57
CA ALA A 78 -8.95 -2.36 15.49
C ALA A 78 -7.72 -1.89 14.73
N VAL A 79 -6.84 -2.83 14.38
CA VAL A 79 -5.65 -2.58 13.57
C VAL A 79 -5.79 -3.34 12.26
N TYR A 80 -5.58 -2.64 11.16
CA TYR A 80 -5.60 -3.20 9.81
C TYR A 80 -4.23 -3.01 9.18
N ASP A 81 -3.59 -4.12 8.80
CA ASP A 81 -2.32 -4.10 8.10
C ASP A 81 -2.54 -3.82 6.61
N GLY A 82 -1.76 -2.92 6.05
CA GLY A 82 -1.88 -2.53 4.65
C GLY A 82 -0.55 -2.14 4.02
N VAL A 83 -0.62 -1.93 2.72
CA VAL A 83 0.43 -1.32 1.92
C VAL A 83 -0.08 -0.01 1.35
N TYR A 84 0.80 0.99 1.21
CA TYR A 84 0.38 2.28 0.74
C TYR A 84 1.16 2.76 -0.48
N THR A 85 0.53 3.65 -1.24
CA THR A 85 1.18 4.52 -2.22
C THR A 85 0.84 5.96 -1.91
N TYR A 86 1.84 6.83 -2.02
CA TYR A 86 1.67 8.26 -1.81
C TYR A 86 2.36 9.04 -2.91
N ARG A 87 1.70 10.07 -3.43
CA ARG A 87 2.26 11.01 -4.41
C ARG A 87 1.97 12.42 -3.93
N PHE A 88 2.98 13.27 -3.98
CA PHE A 88 2.85 14.67 -3.64
C PHE A 88 3.03 15.54 -4.89
N ASN A 89 2.16 16.53 -5.04
CA ASN A 89 2.25 17.57 -6.06
C ASN A 89 2.60 18.90 -5.39
N SER A 90 3.85 19.32 -5.52
CA SER A 90 4.35 20.54 -4.92
C SER A 90 3.68 21.81 -5.47
N GLY A 91 3.31 21.80 -6.74
CA GLY A 91 2.65 22.94 -7.39
C GLY A 91 1.26 23.24 -6.85
N GLU A 92 0.59 22.22 -6.31
CA GLU A 92 -0.76 22.32 -5.74
C GLU A 92 -0.77 22.22 -4.21
N ASN A 93 0.39 21.99 -3.60
CA ASN A 93 0.53 21.65 -2.18
C ASN A 93 -0.47 20.54 -1.75
N ALA A 94 -0.57 19.51 -2.58
CA ALA A 94 -1.55 18.44 -2.42
C ALA A 94 -0.89 17.08 -2.50
N GLY A 95 -1.46 16.09 -1.81
CA GLY A 95 -1.02 14.70 -1.85
C GLY A 95 -2.16 13.77 -2.19
N VAL A 96 -1.84 12.63 -2.81
CA VAL A 96 -2.78 11.53 -3.06
C VAL A 96 -2.28 10.29 -2.34
N LEU A 97 -3.08 9.78 -1.41
CA LEU A 97 -2.82 8.56 -0.65
C LEU A 97 -3.76 7.46 -1.08
N ASN A 98 -3.21 6.26 -1.30
CA ASN A 98 -3.98 5.04 -1.43
C ASN A 98 -3.43 4.01 -0.43
N ILE A 99 -4.32 3.23 0.16
CA ILE A 99 -4.01 2.11 1.06
C ILE A 99 -4.77 0.89 0.54
N ALA A 100 -4.05 -0.19 0.35
CA ALA A 100 -4.60 -1.50 0.03
C ALA A 100 -4.33 -2.48 1.19
N PRO A 101 -5.19 -3.47 1.43
CA PRO A 101 -4.96 -4.47 2.46
C PRO A 101 -3.66 -5.22 2.24
N ALA A 102 -2.99 -5.63 3.32
CA ALA A 102 -1.92 -6.61 3.23
C ALA A 102 -2.47 -7.96 2.74
N ALA A 103 -1.61 -8.74 2.07
CA ALA A 103 -2.00 -10.06 1.58
C ALA A 103 -2.45 -10.96 2.76
N ASN A 104 -3.58 -11.66 2.57
CA ASN A 104 -4.16 -12.62 3.53
C ASN A 104 -4.73 -12.02 4.82
N SER A 105 -5.04 -10.73 4.87
CA SER A 105 -5.75 -10.14 6.00
C SER A 105 -7.22 -10.59 6.04
N SER A 106 -7.68 -11.04 7.20
CA SER A 106 -9.10 -11.39 7.45
C SER A 106 -9.98 -10.18 7.67
N SER A 107 -9.38 -9.07 8.03
CA SER A 107 -9.99 -7.75 8.16
C SER A 107 -9.16 -6.75 7.38
N ALA A 108 -9.79 -5.77 6.76
CA ALA A 108 -9.12 -4.84 5.89
C ALA A 108 -9.68 -3.42 6.01
N CYS A 109 -8.80 -2.45 5.83
CA CYS A 109 -9.15 -1.06 5.61
C CYS A 109 -8.53 -0.59 4.30
N THR A 110 -9.36 -0.22 3.35
CA THR A 110 -8.93 0.30 2.05
C THR A 110 -9.21 1.78 2.00
N MET A 111 -8.23 2.56 1.57
CA MET A 111 -8.42 3.98 1.26
C MET A 111 -8.06 4.22 -0.20
N ALA A 112 -8.99 4.79 -0.97
CA ALA A 112 -8.81 4.97 -2.39
C ALA A 112 -8.91 6.44 -2.79
N ASN A 113 -7.91 6.91 -3.55
CA ASN A 113 -7.83 8.24 -4.13
C ASN A 113 -8.06 9.36 -3.08
N VAL A 114 -7.45 9.21 -1.91
CA VAL A 114 -7.54 10.20 -0.83
C VAL A 114 -6.70 11.40 -1.19
N ASN A 115 -7.35 12.46 -1.66
CA ASN A 115 -6.72 13.72 -2.04
C ASN A 115 -6.66 14.65 -0.83
N ILE A 116 -5.46 15.07 -0.45
CA ILE A 116 -5.18 15.91 0.72
C ILE A 116 -4.66 17.26 0.20
N ALA A 117 -5.39 18.34 0.49
CA ALA A 117 -4.88 19.70 0.32
C ALA A 117 -4.25 20.14 1.64
N PHE A 118 -2.96 20.46 1.63
CA PHE A 118 -2.24 20.87 2.83
C PHE A 118 -2.38 22.37 3.08
N ASP A 119 -2.51 22.74 4.34
CA ASP A 119 -2.74 24.12 4.77
C ASP A 119 -1.44 24.94 4.74
N ASP A 120 -0.29 24.26 4.89
CA ASP A 120 1.03 24.89 4.97
C ASP A 120 2.10 24.17 4.12
N ALA A 121 3.19 24.89 3.83
CA ALA A 121 4.35 24.30 3.15
C ALA A 121 5.03 23.18 3.98
N GLY A 122 4.81 23.17 5.27
CA GLY A 122 5.29 22.11 6.18
C GLY A 122 4.51 20.80 6.03
N ARG A 123 3.33 20.83 5.43
CA ARG A 123 2.46 19.66 5.25
C ARG A 123 2.14 18.93 6.54
N ASN A 124 1.97 19.69 7.63
CA ASN A 124 1.67 19.13 8.95
C ASN A 124 0.17 18.94 9.17
N ALA A 125 -0.66 19.71 8.45
CA ALA A 125 -2.11 19.63 8.51
C ALA A 125 -2.71 19.83 7.12
N GLY A 126 -3.91 19.30 6.91
CA GLY A 126 -4.61 19.43 5.64
C GLY A 126 -6.06 18.99 5.73
N VAL A 127 -6.79 19.24 4.63
CA VAL A 127 -8.18 18.83 4.43
C VAL A 127 -8.23 17.79 3.33
N ILE A 128 -8.99 16.73 3.55
CA ILE A 128 -9.26 15.71 2.54
C ILE A 128 -10.36 16.26 1.63
N THR A 129 -10.01 16.50 0.37
CA THR A 129 -10.93 17.07 -0.62
C THR A 129 -11.76 16.02 -1.32
N SER A 130 -11.24 14.79 -1.45
CA SER A 130 -11.94 13.64 -2.00
C SER A 130 -11.26 12.34 -1.57
N GLY A 131 -11.94 11.23 -1.79
CA GLY A 131 -11.46 9.88 -1.48
C GLY A 131 -12.51 9.07 -0.77
N THR A 132 -12.27 7.77 -0.70
CA THR A 132 -13.16 6.82 -0.02
C THR A 132 -12.38 5.95 0.93
N ILE A 133 -13.06 5.54 2.01
CA ILE A 133 -12.60 4.51 2.93
C ILE A 133 -13.60 3.37 2.94
N THR A 134 -13.10 2.14 2.94
CA THR A 134 -13.90 0.92 3.06
C THR A 134 -13.25 0.03 4.11
N GLU A 135 -14.03 -0.38 5.10
CA GLU A 135 -13.59 -1.31 6.15
C GLU A 135 -14.31 -2.63 5.97
N THR A 136 -13.61 -3.74 6.15
CA THR A 136 -14.17 -5.09 6.16
C THR A 136 -13.63 -5.87 7.34
N GLY A 137 -14.47 -6.65 8.03
CA GLY A 137 -14.04 -7.46 9.16
C GLY A 137 -15.20 -8.13 9.88
N LEU A 138 -14.89 -9.19 10.64
CA LEU A 138 -15.90 -10.02 11.30
C LEU A 138 -16.68 -9.32 12.42
N ASP A 139 -16.09 -8.29 13.03
CA ASP A 139 -16.67 -7.61 14.20
C ASP A 139 -17.15 -6.19 13.87
N LEU A 140 -17.27 -5.87 12.58
CA LEU A 140 -17.79 -4.57 12.16
C LEU A 140 -19.31 -4.54 12.17
N ASP A 141 -19.87 -3.35 12.43
CA ASP A 141 -21.29 -3.10 12.23
C ASP A 141 -21.64 -3.37 10.76
N PRO A 142 -22.64 -4.22 10.46
CA PRO A 142 -23.04 -4.51 9.08
C PRO A 142 -23.39 -3.28 8.25
N ALA A 143 -23.72 -2.17 8.89
CA ALA A 143 -24.01 -0.91 8.20
C ALA A 143 -22.75 -0.25 7.58
N ILE A 144 -21.54 -0.64 8.03
CA ILE A 144 -20.27 -0.09 7.55
C ILE A 144 -19.38 -1.15 6.91
N ASP A 145 -19.63 -2.43 7.19
CA ASP A 145 -18.82 -3.54 6.66
C ASP A 145 -18.93 -3.62 5.12
N GLY A 146 -17.80 -3.45 4.46
CA GLY A 146 -17.70 -3.43 3.00
C GLY A 146 -18.34 -2.22 2.31
N VAL A 147 -18.85 -1.24 3.06
CA VAL A 147 -19.52 -0.06 2.50
C VAL A 147 -18.53 1.09 2.32
N PRO A 148 -18.30 1.56 1.07
CA PRO A 148 -17.44 2.71 0.83
C PRO A 148 -18.06 3.99 1.42
N ARG A 149 -17.28 4.72 2.21
CA ARG A 149 -17.66 6.01 2.79
C ARG A 149 -16.80 7.13 2.23
N SER A 150 -17.39 8.29 1.96
CA SER A 150 -16.63 9.47 1.52
C SER A 150 -15.80 10.01 2.67
N MET A 151 -14.57 10.39 2.36
CA MET A 151 -13.67 11.09 3.28
C MET A 151 -13.61 12.60 3.02
N ALA A 152 -14.38 13.12 2.06
CA ALA A 152 -14.41 14.55 1.76
C ALA A 152 -14.83 15.38 2.99
N GLY A 153 -14.05 16.41 3.30
CA GLY A 153 -14.26 17.25 4.47
C GLY A 153 -13.60 16.75 5.77
N TRP A 154 -13.00 15.56 5.76
CA TRP A 154 -12.15 15.14 6.87
C TRP A 154 -10.89 15.98 6.92
N THR A 155 -10.26 16.06 8.08
CA THR A 155 -8.96 16.73 8.23
C THR A 155 -7.88 15.73 8.62
N CYS A 156 -6.64 16.07 8.35
CA CYS A 156 -5.50 15.25 8.74
C CYS A 156 -4.44 16.09 9.47
N ARG A 157 -3.66 15.42 10.32
CA ARG A 157 -2.43 15.94 10.91
C ARG A 157 -1.32 14.92 10.73
N VAL A 158 -0.19 15.38 10.22
CA VAL A 158 1.02 14.59 10.02
C VAL A 158 1.98 14.86 11.18
N HIS A 159 2.35 13.82 11.88
CA HIS A 159 3.33 13.84 12.96
C HIS A 159 4.64 13.25 12.42
N ARG A 160 5.69 14.05 12.44
CA ARG A 160 7.04 13.66 12.04
C ARG A 160 7.80 13.26 13.28
N ASN A 161 8.37 12.07 13.27
CA ASN A 161 9.27 11.60 14.32
C ASN A 161 10.68 12.13 14.11
#